data_582e18130f8514a78e342e23d00150dc
#
_entry.id   582e18130f8514a78e342e23d00150dc
#
_cell.length_a   1.000
_cell.length_b   1.000
_cell.length_c   1.000
_cell.angle_alpha   90.00
_cell.angle_beta   90.00
_cell.angle_gamma   90.00
#
_symmetry.space_group_name_H-M   'P 1'
#
loop_
_entity.id
_entity.type
_entity.pdbx_description
1 polymer ?
#
loop_
_entity_poly.entity_id
_entity_poly.type
_entity_poly.pdbx_seq_one_letter_code
_entity_poly.pdbx_strand_id
1 'polypeptide(L)'
;MLSILSLIWNMEITYLLEFTHRAQLRKWFEQHAASDKECWIAMYRVRRPAECGDCLPYIDVVEEALCFGWIDSTLKRLPDGRLAQRLSPRRKRSHWTELNKQRCADLEARGLMTDAGRQALYNSSLIIHHSL
;
A
#
# COMPACT_ATOMS: atom_id res chain seq x y z
N MET A 1 -15.30 11.80 -24.73
CA MET A 1 -14.02 12.55 -24.78
C MET A 1 -13.56 12.87 -23.36
N LEU A 2 -12.33 12.51 -23.01
CA LEU A 2 -11.78 12.82 -21.70
C LEU A 2 -11.47 14.31 -21.63
N SER A 3 -11.77 14.96 -20.50
CA SER A 3 -11.40 16.34 -20.26
C SER A 3 -9.88 16.45 -20.10
N ILE A 4 -9.35 17.67 -20.25
CA ILE A 4 -7.94 17.96 -20.02
C ILE A 4 -7.57 17.59 -18.58
N LEU A 5 -8.46 17.84 -17.60
CA LEU A 5 -8.24 17.48 -16.21
C LEU A 5 -8.10 15.96 -16.02
N SER A 6 -8.91 15.17 -16.74
CA SER A 6 -8.81 13.71 -16.69
C SER A 6 -7.49 13.21 -17.27
N LEU A 7 -7.01 13.85 -18.35
CA LEU A 7 -5.72 13.51 -18.95
C LEU A 7 -4.57 13.84 -18.00
N ILE A 8 -4.57 15.02 -17.38
CA ILE A 8 -3.57 15.45 -16.42
C ILE A 8 -3.57 14.50 -15.20
N TRP A 9 -4.76 14.17 -14.71
CA TRP A 9 -4.94 13.25 -13.60
C TRP A 9 -4.34 11.88 -13.89
N ASN A 10 -4.59 11.34 -15.10
CA ASN A 10 -4.10 10.02 -15.49
C ASN A 10 -2.59 10.00 -15.76
N MET A 11 -1.99 11.15 -16.09
CA MET A 11 -0.55 11.22 -16.38
C MET A 11 0.33 10.87 -15.18
N GLU A 12 -0.17 11.04 -13.93
CA GLU A 12 0.59 10.72 -12.73
C GLU A 12 0.46 9.26 -12.31
N ILE A 13 -0.61 8.61 -12.73
CA ILE A 13 -0.85 7.19 -12.43
C ILE A 13 -0.50 6.38 -13.67
N THR A 14 0.72 5.85 -13.67
CA THR A 14 1.22 5.08 -14.82
C THR A 14 0.56 3.72 -14.96
N TYR A 15 0.15 3.11 -13.84
CA TYR A 15 -0.50 1.81 -13.84
C TYR A 15 -1.36 1.67 -12.58
N LEU A 16 -2.65 1.44 -12.76
CA LEU A 16 -3.59 1.28 -11.67
C LEU A 16 -3.97 -0.18 -11.51
N LEU A 17 -3.71 -0.74 -10.34
CA LEU A 17 -4.14 -2.09 -9.98
C LEU A 17 -5.60 -2.03 -9.51
N GLU A 18 -6.45 -2.84 -10.11
CA GLU A 18 -7.88 -2.87 -9.79
C GLU A 18 -8.26 -4.26 -9.30
N PHE A 19 -7.92 -4.53 -8.03
CA PHE A 19 -8.18 -5.82 -7.40
C PHE A 19 -9.48 -5.78 -6.60
N THR A 20 -10.12 -6.94 -6.46
CA THR A 20 -11.35 -7.10 -5.67
C THR A 20 -11.11 -7.88 -4.38
N HIS A 21 -10.00 -8.60 -4.27
CA HIS A 21 -9.63 -9.40 -3.10
C HIS A 21 -8.19 -9.14 -2.70
N ARG A 22 -7.94 -9.09 -1.39
CA ARG A 22 -6.59 -8.83 -0.88
C ARG A 22 -5.57 -9.91 -1.33
N ALA A 23 -6.03 -11.12 -1.60
CA ALA A 23 -5.17 -12.19 -2.09
C ALA A 23 -4.53 -11.84 -3.43
N GLN A 24 -5.21 -11.07 -4.27
CA GLN A 24 -4.68 -10.61 -5.55
C GLN A 24 -3.54 -9.61 -5.34
N LEU A 25 -3.70 -8.69 -4.39
CA LEU A 25 -2.65 -7.74 -4.04
C LEU A 25 -1.44 -8.47 -3.42
N ARG A 26 -1.69 -9.44 -2.55
CA ARG A 26 -0.63 -10.26 -1.97
C ARG A 26 0.18 -10.97 -3.05
N LYS A 27 -0.49 -11.56 -4.01
CA LYS A 27 0.17 -12.22 -5.13
C LYS A 27 1.00 -11.24 -5.96
N TRP A 28 0.47 -10.03 -6.18
CA TRP A 28 1.21 -8.98 -6.87
C TRP A 28 2.51 -8.66 -6.13
N PHE A 29 2.45 -8.46 -4.81
CA PHE A 29 3.65 -8.21 -4.01
C PHE A 29 4.64 -9.37 -4.05
N GLU A 30 4.16 -10.61 -4.00
CA GLU A 30 5.03 -11.78 -4.09
C GLU A 30 5.84 -11.77 -5.38
N GLN A 31 5.27 -11.27 -6.47
CA GLN A 31 5.89 -11.24 -7.78
C GLN A 31 6.70 -9.96 -8.04
N HIS A 32 6.35 -8.84 -7.42
CA HIS A 32 6.86 -7.52 -7.80
C HIS A 32 7.54 -6.75 -6.68
N ALA A 33 7.33 -7.10 -5.41
CA ALA A 33 7.80 -6.27 -4.30
C ALA A 33 9.31 -6.10 -4.27
N ALA A 34 10.07 -7.09 -4.75
CA ALA A 34 11.54 -7.04 -4.73
C ALA A 34 12.11 -6.22 -5.88
N SER A 35 11.35 -5.97 -6.93
CA SER A 35 11.86 -5.33 -8.16
C SER A 35 11.21 -3.99 -8.48
N ASP A 36 9.93 -3.83 -8.15
CA ASP A 36 9.18 -2.63 -8.51
C ASP A 36 9.41 -1.53 -7.48
N LYS A 37 9.28 -0.28 -7.91
CA LYS A 37 9.52 0.90 -7.06
C LYS A 37 8.24 1.56 -6.60
N GLU A 38 7.11 1.25 -7.20
CA GLU A 38 5.81 1.77 -6.81
C GLU A 38 4.70 0.98 -7.46
N CYS A 39 3.51 1.13 -6.90
CA CYS A 39 2.27 0.78 -7.57
C CYS A 39 1.16 1.71 -7.09
N TRP A 40 0.10 1.76 -7.87
CA TRP A 40 -1.13 2.45 -7.50
C TRP A 40 -2.25 1.43 -7.44
N ILE A 41 -3.06 1.49 -6.39
CA ILE A 41 -4.15 0.54 -6.22
C ILE A 41 -5.47 1.26 -5.96
N ALA A 42 -6.51 0.83 -6.66
CA ALA A 42 -7.86 1.33 -6.44
C ALA A 42 -8.41 0.77 -5.12
N MET A 43 -8.95 1.64 -4.28
CA MET A 43 -9.47 1.27 -2.98
C MET A 43 -10.54 2.24 -2.48
N TYR A 44 -11.12 1.95 -1.31
CA TYR A 44 -11.97 2.89 -0.59
C TYR A 44 -11.52 2.95 0.88
N ARG A 45 -11.75 4.09 1.54
CA ARG A 45 -11.35 4.23 2.95
C ARG A 45 -12.51 4.05 3.92
N VAL A 46 -13.61 4.73 3.67
CA VAL A 46 -14.74 4.77 4.60
C VAL A 46 -15.91 4.00 4.04
N ARG A 47 -16.24 4.25 2.78
CA ARG A 47 -17.43 3.69 2.15
C ARG A 47 -17.11 3.34 0.70
N ARG A 48 -17.42 2.10 0.34
CA ARG A 48 -17.25 1.66 -1.05
C ARG A 48 -18.25 2.41 -1.93
N PRO A 49 -17.76 3.07 -3.01
CA PRO A 49 -18.65 3.73 -3.96
C PRO A 49 -19.58 2.74 -4.63
N ALA A 50 -20.89 3.04 -4.66
CA ALA A 50 -21.90 2.12 -5.18
C ALA A 50 -21.75 1.82 -6.67
N GLU A 51 -21.15 2.76 -7.43
CA GLU A 51 -21.06 2.68 -8.88
C GLU A 51 -19.79 2.01 -9.40
N CYS A 52 -18.87 1.64 -8.50
CA CYS A 52 -17.54 1.19 -8.90
C CYS A 52 -17.33 -0.32 -8.84
N GLY A 53 -18.36 -1.08 -8.45
CA GLY A 53 -18.20 -2.49 -8.17
C GLY A 53 -17.29 -2.74 -6.97
N ASP A 54 -16.68 -3.90 -6.90
CA ASP A 54 -15.83 -4.27 -5.76
C ASP A 54 -14.43 -3.68 -5.94
N CYS A 55 -13.89 -3.14 -4.84
CA CYS A 55 -12.49 -2.78 -4.73
C CYS A 55 -12.07 -2.98 -3.27
N LEU A 56 -10.76 -2.91 -3.01
CA LEU A 56 -10.23 -3.23 -1.67
C LEU A 56 -10.48 -2.11 -0.68
N PRO A 57 -10.80 -2.46 0.59
CA PRO A 57 -10.81 -1.47 1.66
C PRO A 57 -9.37 -1.07 2.02
N TYR A 58 -9.21 0.17 2.50
CA TYR A 58 -7.90 0.71 2.88
C TYR A 58 -7.11 -0.22 3.81
N ILE A 59 -7.79 -0.82 4.81
CA ILE A 59 -7.09 -1.67 5.78
C ILE A 59 -6.41 -2.87 5.11
N ASP A 60 -7.05 -3.47 4.12
CA ASP A 60 -6.44 -4.59 3.40
C ASP A 60 -5.20 -4.13 2.63
N VAL A 61 -5.27 -2.96 2.02
CA VAL A 61 -4.17 -2.41 1.23
C VAL A 61 -2.97 -2.10 2.12
N VAL A 62 -3.17 -1.41 3.24
CA VAL A 62 -2.07 -1.04 4.13
C VAL A 62 -1.48 -2.27 4.83
N GLU A 63 -2.30 -3.23 5.19
CA GLU A 63 -1.82 -4.47 5.81
C GLU A 63 -0.94 -5.27 4.87
N GLU A 64 -1.36 -5.45 3.62
CA GLU A 64 -0.55 -6.18 2.65
C GLU A 64 0.76 -5.43 2.35
N ALA A 65 0.72 -4.11 2.25
CA ALA A 65 1.93 -3.31 2.07
C ALA A 65 2.92 -3.51 3.23
N LEU A 66 2.43 -3.47 4.48
CA LEU A 66 3.27 -3.69 5.65
C LEU A 66 3.90 -5.08 5.66
N CYS A 67 3.16 -6.09 5.23
CA CYS A 67 3.68 -7.47 5.17
C CYS A 67 4.91 -7.60 4.27
N PHE A 68 5.05 -6.73 3.27
CA PHE A 68 6.15 -6.78 2.31
C PHE A 68 7.15 -5.63 2.47
N GLY A 69 7.04 -4.86 3.54
CA GLY A 69 7.98 -3.76 3.80
C GLY A 69 7.72 -2.52 2.95
N TRP A 70 6.49 -2.34 2.50
CA TRP A 70 6.06 -1.19 1.72
C TRP A 70 5.25 -0.22 2.58
N ILE A 71 5.04 0.98 2.07
CA ILE A 71 4.28 2.05 2.76
C ILE A 71 3.33 2.74 1.80
N ASP A 72 2.20 3.17 2.31
CA ASP A 72 1.28 4.06 1.60
C ASP A 72 1.80 5.50 1.63
N SER A 73 1.61 6.22 0.54
CA SER A 73 2.05 7.61 0.42
C SER A 73 0.94 8.46 -0.20
N THR A 74 1.05 8.83 -1.46
CA THR A 74 0.12 9.73 -2.12
C THR A 74 -1.24 9.06 -2.34
N LEU A 75 -2.30 9.85 -2.12
CA LEU A 75 -3.68 9.43 -2.33
C LEU A 75 -4.33 10.36 -3.35
N LYS A 76 -5.00 9.79 -4.35
CA LYS A 76 -5.71 10.54 -5.37
C LYS A 76 -7.15 10.05 -5.50
N ARG A 77 -8.07 10.96 -5.76
CA ARG A 77 -9.47 10.61 -6.00
C ARG A 77 -9.68 10.28 -7.47
N LEU A 78 -10.28 9.14 -7.74
CA LEU A 78 -10.64 8.75 -9.09
C LEU A 78 -12.01 9.33 -9.48
N PRO A 79 -12.27 9.52 -10.79
CA PRO A 79 -13.56 10.10 -11.24
C PRO A 79 -14.78 9.30 -10.81
N ASP A 80 -14.65 7.99 -10.61
CA ASP A 80 -15.76 7.12 -10.20
C ASP A 80 -15.98 7.07 -8.67
N GLY A 81 -15.25 7.89 -7.90
CA GLY A 81 -15.39 7.97 -6.45
C GLY A 81 -14.45 7.05 -5.67
N ARG A 82 -13.79 6.10 -6.32
CA ARG A 82 -12.76 5.32 -5.67
C ARG A 82 -11.55 6.21 -5.40
N LEU A 83 -10.63 5.69 -4.60
CA LEU A 83 -9.34 6.32 -4.34
C LEU A 83 -8.24 5.50 -5.00
N ALA A 84 -7.20 6.17 -5.46
CA ALA A 84 -5.98 5.53 -5.92
C ALA A 84 -4.90 5.77 -4.87
N GLN A 85 -4.42 4.70 -4.25
CA GLN A 85 -3.38 4.75 -3.22
C GLN A 85 -2.05 4.37 -3.84
N ARG A 86 -1.06 5.26 -3.71
CA ARG A 86 0.31 4.94 -4.10
C ARG A 86 0.97 4.18 -2.97
N LEU A 87 1.61 3.08 -3.33
CA LEU A 87 2.43 2.26 -2.43
C LEU A 87 3.86 2.22 -2.96
N SER A 88 4.83 2.18 -2.07
CA SER A 88 6.24 2.10 -2.44
C SER A 88 7.04 1.41 -1.33
N PRO A 89 8.21 0.84 -1.66
CA PRO A 89 9.08 0.27 -0.63
C PRO A 89 9.47 1.32 0.40
N ARG A 90 9.52 0.90 1.68
CA ARG A 90 9.96 1.79 2.75
C ARG A 90 11.44 2.10 2.60
N ARG A 91 11.81 3.33 2.91
CA ARG A 91 13.21 3.72 3.03
C ARG A 91 13.77 3.19 4.34
N LYS A 92 15.07 2.92 4.39
CA LYS A 92 15.74 2.37 5.58
C LYS A 92 15.52 3.21 6.83
N ARG A 93 15.40 4.54 6.68
CA ARG A 93 15.21 5.48 7.80
C ARG A 93 13.78 6.01 7.88
N SER A 94 12.82 5.25 7.41
CA SER A 94 11.43 5.69 7.47
C SER A 94 10.93 5.71 8.91
N HIS A 95 10.07 6.69 9.21
CA HIS A 95 9.43 6.77 10.51
C HIS A 95 8.34 5.70 10.62
N TRP A 96 8.31 5.00 11.75
CA TRP A 96 7.29 4.02 12.06
C TRP A 96 6.37 4.56 13.15
N THR A 97 5.07 4.70 12.83
CA THR A 97 4.08 5.07 13.83
C THR A 97 3.79 3.90 14.76
N GLU A 98 3.31 4.20 15.96
CA GLU A 98 2.88 3.14 16.89
C GLU A 98 1.77 2.29 16.30
N LEU A 99 0.84 2.92 15.57
CA LEU A 99 -0.23 2.20 14.89
C LEU A 99 0.31 1.16 13.90
N ASN A 100 1.29 1.55 13.08
CA ASN A 100 1.86 0.62 12.10
C ASN A 100 2.69 -0.48 12.76
N LYS A 101 3.36 -0.19 13.87
CA LYS A 101 4.04 -1.21 14.66
C LYS A 101 3.05 -2.23 15.23
N GLN A 102 1.92 -1.77 15.75
CA GLN A 102 0.85 -2.64 16.25
C GLN A 102 0.25 -3.49 15.13
N ARG A 103 0.04 -2.88 13.96
CA ARG A 103 -0.44 -3.63 12.79
C ARG A 103 0.54 -4.76 12.41
N CYS A 104 1.83 -4.48 12.42
CA CYS A 104 2.86 -5.50 12.14
C CYS A 104 2.82 -6.63 13.16
N ALA A 105 2.66 -6.32 14.45
CA ALA A 105 2.55 -7.34 15.48
C ALA A 105 1.31 -8.23 15.27
N ASP A 106 0.19 -7.62 14.93
CA ASP A 106 -1.04 -8.35 14.61
C ASP A 106 -0.87 -9.24 13.37
N LEU A 107 -0.27 -8.69 12.31
CA LEU A 107 -0.03 -9.44 11.08
C LEU A 107 0.93 -10.60 11.31
N GLU A 108 1.94 -10.42 12.17
CA GLU A 108 2.84 -11.52 12.55
C GLU A 108 2.06 -12.63 13.28
N ALA A 109 1.21 -12.25 14.23
CA ALA A 109 0.39 -13.22 14.97
C ALA A 109 -0.59 -13.97 14.06
N ARG A 110 -1.06 -13.34 13.00
CA ARG A 110 -1.96 -13.94 12.01
C ARG A 110 -1.23 -14.78 10.96
N GLY A 111 0.11 -14.83 11.02
CA GLY A 111 0.90 -15.58 10.05
C GLY A 111 0.99 -14.96 8.67
N LEU A 112 0.71 -13.66 8.55
CA LEU A 112 0.68 -12.97 7.27
C LEU A 112 1.98 -12.21 6.96
N MET A 113 2.80 -11.91 7.97
CA MET A 113 4.04 -11.17 7.79
C MET A 113 5.05 -11.97 6.95
N THR A 114 5.82 -11.28 6.12
CA THR A 114 6.90 -11.88 5.33
C THR A 114 8.26 -11.43 5.86
N ASP A 115 9.31 -12.11 5.41
CA ASP A 115 10.68 -11.75 5.78
C ASP A 115 11.03 -10.33 5.35
N ALA A 116 10.56 -9.90 4.18
CA ALA A 116 10.78 -8.52 3.71
C ALA A 116 10.16 -7.50 4.66
N GLY A 117 8.95 -7.77 5.15
CA GLY A 117 8.29 -6.90 6.13
C GLY A 117 9.02 -6.86 7.46
N ARG A 118 9.44 -8.03 7.96
CA ARG A 118 10.23 -8.12 9.20
C ARG A 118 11.55 -7.35 9.07
N GLN A 119 12.21 -7.49 7.94
CA GLN A 119 13.49 -6.84 7.70
C GLN A 119 13.34 -5.31 7.67
N ALA A 120 12.27 -4.80 7.06
CA ALA A 120 12.00 -3.37 7.04
C ALA A 120 11.79 -2.81 8.45
N LEU A 121 11.05 -3.52 9.28
CA LEU A 121 10.80 -3.14 10.68
C LEU A 121 12.09 -3.23 11.50
N TYR A 122 12.85 -4.30 11.34
CA TYR A 122 14.12 -4.50 12.04
C TYR A 122 15.15 -3.41 11.69
N ASN A 123 15.31 -3.08 10.43
CA ASN A 123 16.23 -2.04 9.99
C ASN A 123 15.92 -0.69 10.62
N SER A 124 14.65 -0.32 10.73
CA SER A 124 14.23 0.92 11.39
C SER A 124 14.56 0.91 12.88
N SER A 125 14.29 -0.19 13.56
CA SER A 125 14.59 -0.37 14.97
C SER A 125 16.09 -0.29 15.24
N LEU A 126 16.91 -0.92 14.39
CA LEU A 126 18.35 -0.92 14.52
C LEU A 126 18.93 0.49 14.38
N ILE A 127 18.43 1.26 13.43
CA ILE A 127 18.85 2.65 13.20
C ILE A 127 18.54 3.50 14.44
N ILE A 128 17.35 3.35 15.02
CA ILE A 128 16.96 4.07 16.24
C ILE A 128 17.90 3.72 17.40
N HIS A 129 18.23 2.45 17.58
CA HIS A 129 19.14 2.02 18.63
C HIS A 129 20.56 2.56 18.44
N HIS A 130 21.03 2.64 17.22
CA HIS A 130 22.35 3.18 16.91
C HIS A 130 22.44 4.71 17.02
N SER A 131 21.32 5.39 16.99
CA SER A 131 21.26 6.84 17.13
C SER A 131 21.38 7.32 18.59
N LEU A 132 21.29 6.41 19.53
CA LEU A 132 21.39 6.68 20.94
C LEU A 132 22.82 6.39 21.43
#